data_5cab73557eb279e97dc26a1997ec6c4f
#
_entry.id   5cab73557eb279e97dc26a1997ec6c4f
#
_cell.length_a   1.000
_cell.length_b   1.000
_cell.length_c   1.000
_cell.angle_alpha   90.00
_cell.angle_beta   90.00
_cell.angle_gamma   90.00
#
_symmetry.space_group_name_H-M   'P 1'
#
loop_
_entity.id
_entity.type
_entity.pdbx_description
1 polymer ?
#
loop_
_entity_poly.entity_id
_entity_poly.type
_entity_poly.pdbx_seq_one_letter_code
_entity_poly.pdbx_strand_id
1 'polypeptide(L)'
;MEWININGVRLEVRRIETAGAATDRAALVFLHEGLGSVAMWRDWPDQLCAATGRMGVVISRRGYGRSDAIPDVRGAPALRDGRPSGRLQPDYMHREAWEVLPPLLAHLNFGQPVLVGHSDGGTIALLYASRHPVAACVVMAPHVIVEELSITAITQAREAFQSGGLRERLARFHADVDGAFWQWNDIWLSEDFRAFDIRDECGHITAPLLAIQGVNDPYGTMAQIDQIAAHAPHTRLLKLPACGHSPHKDQPLAVNTAIG
;
A
#
# COMPACT_ATOMS: atom_id res chain seq x y z
N MET A 1 -16.55 2.12 10.45
CA MET A 1 -15.67 3.24 10.06
C MET A 1 -15.35 4.05 11.29
N GLU A 2 -14.09 4.32 11.52
CA GLU A 2 -13.58 5.16 12.60
C GLU A 2 -12.54 6.15 12.08
N TRP A 3 -12.21 7.13 12.89
CA TRP A 3 -11.21 8.15 12.59
C TRP A 3 -10.14 8.11 13.67
N ILE A 4 -8.88 7.90 13.24
CA ILE A 4 -7.74 7.88 14.15
C ILE A 4 -6.87 9.10 13.85
N ASN A 5 -6.56 9.88 14.89
CA ASN A 5 -5.66 11.02 14.74
C ASN A 5 -4.22 10.59 15.00
N ILE A 6 -3.38 10.70 14.00
CA ILE A 6 -1.94 10.43 14.07
C ILE A 6 -1.20 11.70 13.69
N ASN A 7 -0.43 12.24 14.60
CA ASN A 7 0.36 13.47 14.40
C ASN A 7 -0.48 14.65 13.86
N GLY A 8 -1.74 14.78 14.35
CA GLY A 8 -2.66 15.82 13.93
C GLY A 8 -3.36 15.58 12.59
N VAL A 9 -3.20 14.41 11.97
CA VAL A 9 -3.88 13.98 10.74
C VAL A 9 -4.92 12.95 11.08
N ARG A 10 -6.17 13.14 10.64
CA ARG A 10 -7.24 12.14 10.77
C ARG A 10 -7.15 11.14 9.63
N LEU A 11 -6.98 9.89 9.98
CA LEU A 11 -6.96 8.78 9.04
C LEU A 11 -8.28 8.01 9.09
N GLU A 12 -8.83 7.68 7.93
CA GLU A 12 -9.98 6.80 7.78
C GLU A 12 -9.54 5.35 8.02
N VAL A 13 -10.21 4.68 8.94
CA VAL A 13 -9.89 3.31 9.35
C VAL A 13 -11.17 2.47 9.41
N ARG A 14 -11.10 1.23 8.94
CA ARG A 14 -12.18 0.25 9.06
C ARG A 14 -11.65 -1.00 9.75
N ARG A 15 -12.18 -1.29 10.94
CA ARG A 15 -11.92 -2.57 11.63
C ARG A 15 -12.78 -3.68 11.02
N ILE A 16 -12.24 -4.87 11.01
CA ILE A 16 -12.91 -6.09 10.59
C ILE A 16 -12.90 -7.03 11.79
N GLU A 17 -14.08 -7.26 12.32
CA GLU A 17 -14.32 -8.24 13.37
C GLU A 17 -14.76 -9.55 12.71
N THR A 18 -14.02 -10.61 12.95
CA THR A 18 -14.34 -11.94 12.44
C THR A 18 -14.94 -12.77 13.56
N ALA A 19 -16.14 -13.30 13.34
CA ALA A 19 -16.80 -14.17 14.31
C ALA A 19 -15.91 -15.39 14.62
N GLY A 20 -15.61 -15.62 15.88
CA GLY A 20 -14.74 -16.70 16.31
C GLY A 20 -13.25 -16.48 16.03
N ALA A 21 -12.83 -15.27 15.66
CA ALA A 21 -11.40 -14.96 15.52
C ALA A 21 -10.70 -15.18 16.87
N ALA A 22 -9.58 -15.87 16.79
CA ALA A 22 -8.73 -16.10 17.97
C ALA A 22 -8.01 -14.77 18.31
N THR A 23 -8.18 -14.32 19.53
CA THR A 23 -7.60 -13.04 20.02
C THR A 23 -6.09 -13.07 20.17
N ASP A 24 -5.48 -14.25 20.17
CA ASP A 24 -4.05 -14.50 20.22
C ASP A 24 -3.38 -14.49 18.83
N ARG A 25 -4.16 -14.47 17.75
CA ARG A 25 -3.62 -14.39 16.39
C ARG A 25 -3.32 -12.96 16.00
N ALA A 26 -2.16 -12.76 15.35
CA ALA A 26 -1.78 -11.47 14.79
C ALA A 26 -2.85 -10.94 13.82
N ALA A 27 -3.25 -9.67 13.99
CA ALA A 27 -4.24 -9.03 13.13
C ALA A 27 -3.67 -8.76 11.72
N LEU A 28 -4.56 -8.73 10.72
CA LEU A 28 -4.23 -8.33 9.35
C LEU A 28 -4.33 -6.79 9.21
N VAL A 29 -3.30 -6.16 8.67
CA VAL A 29 -3.28 -4.72 8.38
C VAL A 29 -3.17 -4.52 6.88
N PHE A 30 -4.20 -3.95 6.27
CA PHE A 30 -4.30 -3.78 4.82
C PHE A 30 -3.83 -2.38 4.41
N LEU A 31 -2.81 -2.32 3.56
CA LEU A 31 -2.18 -1.11 3.03
C LEU A 31 -2.44 -1.02 1.52
N HIS A 32 -3.17 0.02 1.11
CA HIS A 32 -3.67 0.16 -0.26
C HIS A 32 -2.62 0.66 -1.26
N GLU A 33 -2.90 0.45 -2.54
CA GLU A 33 -2.15 0.93 -3.70
C GLU A 33 -2.12 2.47 -3.82
N GLY A 34 -1.38 2.98 -4.81
CA GLY A 34 -1.17 4.41 -5.05
C GLY A 34 -2.43 5.25 -5.14
N LEU A 35 -3.50 4.73 -5.73
CA LEU A 35 -4.81 5.40 -5.85
C LEU A 35 -5.90 4.71 -5.03
N GLY A 36 -5.52 3.88 -4.07
CA GLY A 36 -6.44 3.09 -3.27
C GLY A 36 -7.05 3.84 -2.08
N SER A 37 -7.96 3.16 -1.39
CA SER A 37 -8.60 3.62 -0.16
C SER A 37 -9.26 2.45 0.55
N VAL A 38 -9.76 2.66 1.77
CA VAL A 38 -10.58 1.67 2.49
C VAL A 38 -11.70 1.12 1.61
N ALA A 39 -12.41 2.00 0.90
CA ALA A 39 -13.55 1.61 0.07
C ALA A 39 -13.15 0.82 -1.18
N MET A 40 -11.95 1.00 -1.72
CA MET A 40 -11.49 0.32 -2.94
C MET A 40 -11.08 -1.12 -2.73
N TRP A 41 -10.78 -1.51 -1.50
CA TRP A 41 -10.56 -2.91 -1.14
C TRP A 41 -11.84 -3.76 -1.24
N ARG A 42 -13.03 -3.13 -1.18
CA ARG A 42 -14.33 -3.79 -1.15
C ARG A 42 -14.43 -4.78 0.01
N ASP A 43 -14.85 -6.00 -0.25
CA ASP A 43 -15.08 -7.09 0.71
C ASP A 43 -13.93 -8.11 0.81
N TRP A 44 -12.90 -7.97 -0.05
CA TRP A 44 -11.79 -8.92 -0.02
C TRP A 44 -11.06 -9.00 1.34
N PRO A 45 -10.81 -7.90 2.06
CA PRO A 45 -10.24 -7.97 3.41
C PRO A 45 -11.09 -8.78 4.39
N ASP A 46 -12.43 -8.67 4.29
CA ASP A 46 -13.36 -9.43 5.13
C ASP A 46 -13.27 -10.93 4.81
N GLN A 47 -13.21 -11.27 3.53
CA GLN A 47 -13.03 -12.65 3.06
C GLN A 47 -11.72 -13.25 3.56
N LEU A 48 -10.61 -12.51 3.49
CA LEU A 48 -9.31 -12.98 3.97
C LEU A 48 -9.29 -13.11 5.49
N CYS A 49 -9.86 -12.14 6.23
CA CYS A 49 -10.00 -12.23 7.67
C CYS A 49 -10.80 -13.47 8.10
N ALA A 50 -11.92 -13.72 7.44
CA ALA A 50 -12.75 -14.90 7.69
C ALA A 50 -12.00 -16.19 7.36
N ALA A 51 -11.32 -16.27 6.21
CA ALA A 51 -10.58 -17.46 5.77
C ALA A 51 -9.42 -17.80 6.70
N THR A 52 -8.80 -16.80 7.33
CA THR A 52 -7.64 -16.97 8.23
C THR A 52 -8.02 -17.00 9.72
N GLY A 53 -9.28 -16.73 10.08
CA GLY A 53 -9.74 -16.62 11.45
C GLY A 53 -9.04 -15.48 12.21
N ARG A 54 -8.74 -14.36 11.53
CA ARG A 54 -8.03 -13.20 12.10
C ARG A 54 -8.92 -11.97 12.09
N MET A 55 -8.72 -11.09 13.04
CA MET A 55 -9.23 -9.72 12.94
C MET A 55 -8.41 -8.95 11.92
N GLY A 56 -8.97 -7.83 11.40
CA GLY A 56 -8.27 -7.00 10.45
C GLY A 56 -8.55 -5.51 10.59
N VAL A 57 -7.70 -4.72 9.95
CA VAL A 57 -7.91 -3.28 9.80
C VAL A 57 -7.50 -2.84 8.40
N VAL A 58 -8.34 -2.01 7.80
CA VAL A 58 -8.10 -1.38 6.50
C VAL A 58 -7.93 0.11 6.71
N ILE A 59 -6.92 0.71 6.12
CA ILE A 59 -6.52 2.09 6.36
C ILE A 59 -6.51 2.86 5.05
N SER A 60 -7.02 4.09 5.03
CA SER A 60 -6.72 5.05 3.96
C SER A 60 -5.59 5.97 4.41
N ARG A 61 -4.51 6.02 3.64
CA ARG A 61 -3.39 6.95 3.89
C ARG A 61 -3.85 8.40 3.76
N ARG A 62 -3.10 9.33 4.30
CA ARG A 62 -3.38 10.77 4.17
C ARG A 62 -3.53 11.17 2.69
N GLY A 63 -4.57 11.96 2.38
CA GLY A 63 -4.92 12.37 1.02
C GLY A 63 -5.76 11.36 0.24
N TYR A 64 -6.03 10.17 0.79
CA TYR A 64 -6.81 9.12 0.14
C TYR A 64 -8.09 8.80 0.91
N GLY A 65 -9.08 8.23 0.23
CA GLY A 65 -10.35 7.89 0.84
C GLY A 65 -11.02 9.11 1.45
N ARG A 66 -11.29 9.02 2.73
CA ARG A 66 -11.85 10.13 3.55
C ARG A 66 -10.86 10.62 4.60
N SER A 67 -9.60 10.22 4.52
CA SER A 67 -8.53 10.77 5.35
C SER A 67 -8.29 12.24 5.04
N ASP A 68 -7.74 12.99 5.99
CA ASP A 68 -7.42 14.40 5.78
C ASP A 68 -6.56 14.60 4.54
N ALA A 69 -6.92 15.57 3.71
CA ALA A 69 -6.20 15.93 2.49
C ALA A 69 -4.80 16.50 2.80
N ILE A 70 -3.92 16.43 1.82
CA ILE A 70 -2.66 17.18 1.82
C ILE A 70 -2.93 18.52 1.15
N PRO A 71 -2.76 19.66 1.84
CA PRO A 71 -2.94 20.96 1.22
C PRO A 71 -1.92 21.19 0.11
N ASP A 72 -2.36 21.80 -0.99
CA ASP A 72 -1.51 22.26 -2.09
C ASP A 72 -0.57 21.18 -2.66
N VAL A 73 -1.12 19.99 -2.92
CA VAL A 73 -0.36 18.77 -3.31
C VAL A 73 0.56 18.95 -4.53
N ARG A 74 0.40 19.99 -5.32
CA ARG A 74 1.23 20.32 -6.49
C ARG A 74 2.18 21.51 -6.22
N GLY A 75 2.03 22.17 -5.09
CA GLY A 75 2.88 23.28 -4.66
C GLY A 75 4.26 22.83 -4.19
N ALA A 76 5.09 23.78 -3.81
CA ALA A 76 6.39 23.49 -3.20
C ALA A 76 6.20 22.77 -1.85
N PRO A 77 7.06 21.81 -1.51
CA PRO A 77 7.02 21.16 -0.21
C PRO A 77 7.17 22.18 0.92
N ALA A 78 6.29 22.07 1.91
CA ALA A 78 6.27 22.99 3.05
C ALA A 78 5.70 22.30 4.30
N LEU A 79 5.77 22.97 5.43
CA LEU A 79 5.03 22.61 6.64
C LEU A 79 3.94 23.67 6.87
N ARG A 80 2.71 23.20 7.11
CA ARG A 80 1.59 24.01 7.59
C ARG A 80 1.11 23.44 8.91
N ASP A 81 1.15 24.25 9.96
CA ASP A 81 0.80 23.82 11.32
C ASP A 81 1.57 22.55 11.77
N GLY A 82 2.86 22.49 11.42
CA GLY A 82 3.73 21.35 11.73
C GLY A 82 3.48 20.10 10.89
N ARG A 83 2.60 20.14 9.89
CA ARG A 83 2.25 19.00 9.03
C ARG A 83 2.76 19.21 7.61
N PRO A 84 3.21 18.14 6.92
CA PRO A 84 3.61 18.23 5.53
C PRO A 84 2.48 18.76 4.63
N SER A 85 2.82 19.66 3.71
CA SER A 85 1.97 20.19 2.65
C SER A 85 2.79 20.32 1.37
N GLY A 86 2.11 20.55 0.25
CA GLY A 86 2.75 20.56 -1.06
C GLY A 86 2.99 19.14 -1.61
N ARG A 87 3.77 19.06 -2.67
CA ARG A 87 4.04 17.79 -3.37
C ARG A 87 4.82 16.81 -2.46
N LEU A 88 4.55 15.52 -2.66
CA LEU A 88 5.30 14.46 -2.01
C LEU A 88 6.77 14.49 -2.44
N GLN A 89 7.62 13.92 -1.59
CA GLN A 89 9.05 13.77 -1.84
C GLN A 89 9.38 12.30 -2.15
N PRO A 90 10.53 11.97 -2.74
CA PRO A 90 10.90 10.59 -3.08
C PRO A 90 10.86 9.61 -1.92
N ASP A 91 10.96 10.09 -0.69
CA ASP A 91 10.94 9.30 0.54
C ASP A 91 9.52 9.09 1.11
N TYR A 92 8.44 9.44 0.40
CA TYR A 92 7.08 9.44 0.95
C TYR A 92 6.63 8.07 1.48
N MET A 93 7.02 6.97 0.83
CA MET A 93 6.69 5.62 1.30
C MET A 93 7.51 5.24 2.54
N HIS A 94 8.76 5.71 2.64
CA HIS A 94 9.58 5.56 3.83
C HIS A 94 8.95 6.30 5.02
N ARG A 95 8.52 7.53 4.81
CA ARG A 95 7.85 8.32 5.86
C ARG A 95 6.54 7.71 6.30
N GLU A 96 5.75 7.19 5.37
CA GLU A 96 4.53 6.45 5.72
C GLU A 96 4.85 5.22 6.59
N ALA A 97 5.86 4.44 6.19
CA ALA A 97 6.26 3.23 6.90
C ALA A 97 6.88 3.51 8.28
N TRP A 98 7.68 4.58 8.43
CA TRP A 98 8.48 4.79 9.63
C TRP A 98 7.96 5.87 10.57
N GLU A 99 7.15 6.81 10.07
CA GLU A 99 6.62 7.93 10.87
C GLU A 99 5.11 7.82 11.15
N VAL A 100 4.34 7.19 10.25
CA VAL A 100 2.86 7.11 10.35
C VAL A 100 2.40 5.76 10.88
N LEU A 101 2.88 4.65 10.30
CA LEU A 101 2.43 3.31 10.70
C LEU A 101 2.77 2.95 12.16
N PRO A 102 3.97 3.24 12.72
CA PRO A 102 4.27 2.85 14.09
C PRO A 102 3.30 3.44 15.12
N PRO A 103 3.03 4.75 15.18
CA PRO A 103 2.06 5.31 16.11
C PRO A 103 0.62 4.85 15.82
N LEU A 104 0.27 4.57 14.57
CA LEU A 104 -1.05 4.05 14.21
C LEU A 104 -1.24 2.63 14.75
N LEU A 105 -0.28 1.75 14.56
CA LEU A 105 -0.34 0.37 15.06
C LEU A 105 -0.31 0.32 16.59
N ALA A 106 0.44 1.21 17.23
CA ALA A 106 0.42 1.37 18.68
C ALA A 106 -0.97 1.81 19.18
N HIS A 107 -1.61 2.77 18.51
CA HIS A 107 -2.98 3.21 18.83
C HIS A 107 -4.01 2.08 18.67
N LEU A 108 -3.82 1.23 17.66
CA LEU A 108 -4.67 0.07 17.40
C LEU A 108 -4.43 -1.09 18.37
N ASN A 109 -3.39 -1.02 19.21
CA ASN A 109 -2.91 -2.09 20.08
C ASN A 109 -2.51 -3.37 19.31
N PHE A 110 -1.98 -3.20 18.11
CA PHE A 110 -1.43 -4.29 17.32
C PHE A 110 0.08 -4.36 17.55
N GLY A 111 0.54 -5.39 18.25
CA GLY A 111 1.95 -5.58 18.55
C GLY A 111 2.76 -5.95 17.30
N GLN A 112 2.62 -7.18 16.84
CA GLN A 112 3.27 -7.68 15.62
C GLN A 112 2.16 -8.10 14.63
N PRO A 113 1.70 -7.22 13.72
CA PRO A 113 0.66 -7.55 12.77
C PRO A 113 1.18 -8.43 11.63
N VAL A 114 0.26 -9.01 10.87
CA VAL A 114 0.54 -9.45 9.50
C VAL A 114 0.22 -8.27 8.59
N LEU A 115 1.22 -7.73 7.91
CA LEU A 115 1.01 -6.68 6.92
C LEU A 115 0.58 -7.30 5.59
N VAL A 116 -0.45 -6.73 4.98
CA VAL A 116 -0.97 -7.12 3.67
C VAL A 116 -1.00 -5.87 2.78
N GLY A 117 0.02 -5.70 1.96
CA GLY A 117 0.18 -4.51 1.13
C GLY A 117 -0.02 -4.77 -0.36
N HIS A 118 -0.61 -3.80 -1.05
CA HIS A 118 -0.77 -3.81 -2.50
C HIS A 118 -0.07 -2.60 -3.12
N SER A 119 0.76 -2.81 -4.15
CA SER A 119 1.48 -1.77 -4.90
C SER A 119 2.27 -0.84 -3.93
N ASP A 120 2.03 0.47 -3.90
CA ASP A 120 2.61 1.39 -2.88
C ASP A 120 2.49 0.82 -1.46
N GLY A 121 1.32 0.28 -1.11
CA GLY A 121 1.09 -0.34 0.20
C GLY A 121 1.96 -1.57 0.43
N GLY A 122 2.30 -2.32 -0.63
CA GLY A 122 3.25 -3.42 -0.58
C GLY A 122 4.67 -2.93 -0.30
N THR A 123 5.09 -1.86 -0.97
CA THR A 123 6.37 -1.21 -0.73
C THR A 123 6.47 -0.66 0.69
N ILE A 124 5.40 0.01 1.18
CA ILE A 124 5.31 0.50 2.56
C ILE A 124 5.41 -0.65 3.57
N ALA A 125 4.76 -1.79 3.29
CA ALA A 125 4.85 -2.98 4.15
C ALA A 125 6.29 -3.53 4.24
N LEU A 126 7.02 -3.61 3.12
CA LEU A 126 8.43 -4.01 3.09
C LEU A 126 9.29 -3.06 3.91
N LEU A 127 9.14 -1.75 3.69
CA LEU A 127 9.87 -0.71 4.43
C LEU A 127 9.58 -0.76 5.93
N TYR A 128 8.33 -1.00 6.33
CA TYR A 128 8.00 -1.18 7.74
C TYR A 128 8.68 -2.43 8.32
N ALA A 129 8.54 -3.59 7.64
CA ALA A 129 9.09 -4.86 8.11
C ALA A 129 10.63 -4.89 8.14
N SER A 130 11.30 -4.00 7.40
CA SER A 130 12.76 -3.86 7.44
C SER A 130 13.29 -3.27 8.75
N ARG A 131 12.46 -2.55 9.52
CA ARG A 131 12.84 -1.86 10.76
C ARG A 131 12.03 -2.26 11.99
N HIS A 132 10.84 -2.81 11.79
CA HIS A 132 9.91 -3.13 12.86
C HIS A 132 9.49 -4.59 12.81
N PRO A 133 9.30 -5.24 13.96
CA PRO A 133 8.87 -6.63 14.00
C PRO A 133 7.42 -6.75 13.49
N VAL A 134 7.19 -7.75 12.66
CA VAL A 134 5.87 -8.16 12.16
C VAL A 134 5.73 -9.68 12.28
N ALA A 135 4.51 -10.19 12.41
CA ALA A 135 4.26 -11.64 12.41
C ALA A 135 4.51 -12.26 11.02
N ALA A 136 4.17 -11.52 9.97
CA ALA A 136 4.47 -11.83 8.57
C ALA A 136 4.24 -10.58 7.69
N CYS A 137 4.82 -10.60 6.50
CA CYS A 137 4.61 -9.58 5.49
C CYS A 137 4.14 -10.24 4.17
N VAL A 138 3.00 -9.79 3.65
CA VAL A 138 2.45 -10.21 2.37
C VAL A 138 2.38 -9.00 1.47
N VAL A 139 3.02 -9.07 0.32
CA VAL A 139 3.02 -7.98 -0.65
C VAL A 139 2.53 -8.45 -2.01
N MET A 140 1.64 -7.67 -2.60
CA MET A 140 1.05 -7.92 -3.91
C MET A 140 1.44 -6.79 -4.85
N ALA A 141 2.08 -7.11 -5.96
CA ALA A 141 2.54 -6.16 -6.97
C ALA A 141 3.32 -4.96 -6.36
N PRO A 142 4.27 -5.19 -5.42
CA PRO A 142 5.06 -4.11 -4.83
C PRO A 142 6.02 -3.50 -5.84
N HIS A 143 6.54 -2.31 -5.54
CA HIS A 143 7.63 -1.71 -6.28
C HIS A 143 8.85 -1.58 -5.36
N VAL A 144 9.96 -2.21 -5.73
CA VAL A 144 11.24 -2.06 -5.03
C VAL A 144 12.25 -1.25 -5.83
N ILE A 145 12.00 -1.09 -7.12
CA ILE A 145 12.71 -0.22 -8.07
C ILE A 145 11.70 0.44 -9.00
N VAL A 146 12.09 1.54 -9.65
CA VAL A 146 11.32 2.15 -10.74
C VAL A 146 11.70 1.52 -12.07
N GLU A 147 10.70 1.11 -12.85
CA GLU A 147 10.84 0.59 -14.21
C GLU A 147 10.20 1.54 -15.24
N GLU A 148 10.71 1.59 -16.47
CA GLU A 148 10.08 2.39 -17.54
C GLU A 148 8.65 1.93 -17.86
N LEU A 149 8.34 0.67 -17.61
CA LEU A 149 6.98 0.14 -17.70
C LEU A 149 6.04 0.88 -16.73
N SER A 150 6.47 1.07 -15.48
CA SER A 150 5.71 1.81 -14.46
C SER A 150 5.47 3.25 -14.89
N ILE A 151 6.52 3.94 -15.36
CA ILE A 151 6.44 5.32 -15.83
C ILE A 151 5.45 5.47 -17.00
N THR A 152 5.51 4.53 -17.95
CA THR A 152 4.60 4.50 -19.11
C THR A 152 3.15 4.33 -18.66
N ALA A 153 2.86 3.34 -17.79
CA ALA A 153 1.51 3.09 -17.30
C ALA A 153 0.95 4.27 -16.49
N ILE A 154 1.80 4.90 -15.66
CA ILE A 154 1.41 6.05 -14.85
C ILE A 154 1.17 7.30 -15.70
N THR A 155 1.93 7.47 -16.80
CA THR A 155 1.68 8.51 -17.80
C THR A 155 0.32 8.31 -18.49
N GLN A 156 0.00 7.08 -18.88
CA GLN A 156 -1.32 6.74 -19.43
C GLN A 156 -2.45 6.99 -18.42
N ALA A 157 -2.21 6.72 -17.14
CA ALA A 157 -3.16 7.04 -16.07
C ALA A 157 -3.41 8.57 -15.97
N ARG A 158 -2.37 9.41 -16.17
CA ARG A 158 -2.51 10.88 -16.25
C ARG A 158 -3.44 11.29 -17.38
N GLU A 159 -3.24 10.76 -18.56
CA GLU A 159 -4.09 11.04 -19.71
C GLU A 159 -5.54 10.61 -19.46
N ALA A 160 -5.73 9.40 -18.92
CA ALA A 160 -7.05 8.89 -18.58
C ALA A 160 -7.75 9.71 -17.47
N PHE A 161 -6.99 10.30 -16.54
CA PHE A 161 -7.52 11.19 -15.52
C PHE A 161 -7.94 12.54 -16.10
N GLN A 162 -7.16 13.11 -17.00
CA GLN A 162 -7.42 14.42 -17.60
C GLN A 162 -8.56 14.40 -18.63
N SER A 163 -8.72 13.32 -19.39
CA SER A 163 -9.65 13.26 -20.52
C SER A 163 -10.50 11.99 -20.63
N GLY A 164 -10.22 10.96 -19.84
CA GLY A 164 -10.75 9.61 -20.07
C GLY A 164 -11.70 9.05 -19.01
N GLY A 165 -12.27 9.88 -18.13
CA GLY A 165 -13.26 9.42 -17.15
C GLY A 165 -12.65 8.64 -15.95
N LEU A 166 -11.32 8.57 -15.80
CA LEU A 166 -10.69 8.00 -14.61
C LEU A 166 -11.02 8.83 -13.37
N ARG A 167 -11.05 10.17 -13.52
CA ARG A 167 -11.38 11.10 -12.45
C ARG A 167 -12.76 10.81 -11.84
N GLU A 168 -13.80 10.64 -12.68
CA GLU A 168 -15.17 10.35 -12.25
C GLU A 168 -15.28 8.99 -11.54
N ARG A 169 -14.49 7.99 -11.99
CA ARG A 169 -14.44 6.69 -11.32
C ARG A 169 -13.80 6.79 -9.94
N LEU A 170 -12.69 7.51 -9.81
CA LEU A 170 -11.97 7.69 -8.54
C LEU A 170 -12.73 8.59 -7.55
N ALA A 171 -13.49 9.58 -8.05
CA ALA A 171 -14.30 10.46 -7.21
C ALA A 171 -15.33 9.73 -6.32
N ARG A 172 -15.66 8.49 -6.66
CA ARG A 172 -16.54 7.64 -5.83
C ARG A 172 -15.86 7.15 -4.54
N PHE A 173 -14.54 7.21 -4.49
CA PHE A 173 -13.72 6.58 -3.45
C PHE A 173 -12.86 7.56 -2.65
N HIS A 174 -12.75 8.81 -3.12
CA HIS A 174 -11.92 9.84 -2.50
C HIS A 174 -12.73 11.12 -2.25
N ALA A 175 -12.61 11.68 -1.07
CA ALA A 175 -13.23 12.97 -0.73
C ALA A 175 -12.56 14.12 -1.50
N ASP A 176 -11.25 14.03 -1.71
CA ASP A 176 -10.44 14.90 -2.55
C ASP A 176 -9.80 14.07 -3.67
N VAL A 177 -10.51 13.90 -4.78
CA VAL A 177 -10.04 13.06 -5.88
C VAL A 177 -8.84 13.67 -6.61
N ASP A 178 -8.80 15.00 -6.73
CA ASP A 178 -7.70 15.69 -7.39
C ASP A 178 -6.44 15.61 -6.53
N GLY A 179 -6.55 15.87 -5.23
CA GLY A 179 -5.45 15.67 -4.29
C GLY A 179 -4.93 14.24 -4.29
N ALA A 180 -5.81 13.25 -4.21
CA ALA A 180 -5.45 11.83 -4.23
C ALA A 180 -4.70 11.44 -5.51
N PHE A 181 -5.14 11.93 -6.67
CA PHE A 181 -4.50 11.61 -7.95
C PHE A 181 -3.15 12.32 -8.10
N TRP A 182 -3.11 13.64 -7.90
CA TRP A 182 -1.91 14.41 -8.20
C TRP A 182 -0.78 14.18 -7.21
N GLN A 183 -1.07 13.90 -5.92
CA GLN A 183 -0.01 13.54 -4.96
C GLN A 183 0.75 12.28 -5.38
N TRP A 184 0.06 11.28 -5.97
CA TRP A 184 0.66 10.04 -6.45
C TRP A 184 1.31 10.23 -7.84
N ASN A 185 0.57 10.79 -8.79
CA ASN A 185 1.01 10.87 -10.18
C ASN A 185 2.25 11.77 -10.35
N ASP A 186 2.26 12.94 -9.68
CA ASP A 186 3.35 13.91 -9.84
C ASP A 186 4.65 13.39 -9.20
N ILE A 187 4.61 12.67 -8.08
CA ILE A 187 5.84 12.10 -7.50
C ILE A 187 6.37 10.94 -8.35
N TRP A 188 5.52 10.01 -8.78
CA TRP A 188 5.95 8.88 -9.60
C TRP A 188 6.56 9.29 -10.93
N LEU A 189 6.12 10.39 -11.52
CA LEU A 189 6.64 10.92 -12.78
C LEU A 189 7.74 11.99 -12.59
N SER A 190 8.15 12.26 -11.36
CA SER A 190 9.25 13.18 -11.10
C SER A 190 10.60 12.54 -11.43
N GLU A 191 11.56 13.35 -11.86
CA GLU A 191 12.92 12.88 -12.14
C GLU A 191 13.59 12.33 -10.87
N ASP A 192 13.37 12.98 -9.73
CA ASP A 192 13.96 12.58 -8.45
C ASP A 192 13.52 11.19 -8.01
N PHE A 193 12.31 10.74 -8.38
CA PHE A 193 11.80 9.43 -8.00
C PHE A 193 12.34 8.28 -8.86
N ARG A 194 12.97 8.58 -10.00
CA ARG A 194 13.56 7.55 -10.87
C ARG A 194 14.68 6.75 -10.20
N ALA A 195 15.34 7.34 -9.22
CA ALA A 195 16.38 6.69 -8.42
C ALA A 195 15.84 5.89 -7.23
N PHE A 196 14.52 5.77 -7.08
CA PHE A 196 13.91 5.02 -5.98
C PHE A 196 14.31 3.55 -6.03
N ASP A 197 14.88 3.08 -4.93
CA ASP A 197 15.39 1.72 -4.77
C ASP A 197 15.35 1.34 -3.28
N ILE A 198 14.67 0.25 -2.94
CA ILE A 198 14.56 -0.26 -1.57
C ILE A 198 15.05 -1.70 -1.44
N ARG A 199 15.89 -2.16 -2.37
CA ARG A 199 16.38 -3.54 -2.34
C ARG A 199 17.22 -3.82 -1.10
N ASP A 200 18.01 -2.86 -0.67
CA ASP A 200 18.83 -2.99 0.55
C ASP A 200 17.95 -3.12 1.79
N GLU A 201 16.85 -2.37 1.89
CA GLU A 201 15.88 -2.49 2.98
C GLU A 201 15.24 -3.88 3.03
N CYS A 202 14.97 -4.50 1.86
CA CYS A 202 14.44 -5.87 1.82
C CYS A 202 15.39 -6.87 2.50
N GLY A 203 16.69 -6.65 2.43
CA GLY A 203 17.71 -7.48 3.07
C GLY A 203 17.65 -7.49 4.62
N HIS A 204 17.00 -6.51 5.23
CA HIS A 204 16.83 -6.42 6.68
C HIS A 204 15.55 -7.12 7.20
N ILE A 205 14.68 -7.60 6.32
CA ILE A 205 13.42 -8.27 6.71
C ILE A 205 13.76 -9.68 7.22
N THR A 206 13.37 -9.97 8.44
CA THR A 206 13.56 -11.30 9.06
C THR A 206 12.26 -12.08 9.22
N ALA A 207 11.11 -11.41 9.11
CA ALA A 207 9.81 -12.02 9.22
C ALA A 207 9.47 -12.90 8.00
N PRO A 208 8.58 -13.89 8.11
CA PRO A 208 8.04 -14.62 6.96
C PRO A 208 7.51 -13.63 5.90
N LEU A 209 7.96 -13.79 4.65
CA LEU A 209 7.65 -12.87 3.56
C LEU A 209 7.06 -13.65 2.37
N LEU A 210 5.86 -13.20 1.91
CA LEU A 210 5.22 -13.69 0.70
C LEU A 210 5.12 -12.54 -0.30
N ALA A 211 5.75 -12.68 -1.47
CA ALA A 211 5.67 -11.70 -2.55
C ALA A 211 4.90 -12.30 -3.75
N ILE A 212 3.85 -11.60 -4.16
CA ILE A 212 2.90 -12.03 -5.18
C ILE A 212 2.93 -11.04 -6.34
N GLN A 213 3.08 -11.55 -7.57
CA GLN A 213 3.08 -10.73 -8.79
C GLN A 213 2.28 -11.39 -9.90
N GLY A 214 1.46 -10.61 -10.59
CA GLY A 214 0.80 -11.02 -11.83
C GLY A 214 1.75 -10.98 -13.02
N VAL A 215 1.72 -12.01 -13.88
CA VAL A 215 2.59 -12.06 -15.08
C VAL A 215 2.25 -10.96 -16.09
N ASN A 216 0.99 -10.54 -16.12
CA ASN A 216 0.48 -9.51 -17.04
C ASN A 216 0.33 -8.13 -16.36
N ASP A 217 1.07 -7.89 -15.29
CA ASP A 217 1.03 -6.61 -14.59
C ASP A 217 1.59 -5.48 -15.48
N PRO A 218 0.79 -4.44 -15.81
CA PRO A 218 1.25 -3.33 -16.63
C PRO A 218 2.12 -2.31 -15.88
N TYR A 219 2.21 -2.40 -14.55
CA TYR A 219 2.96 -1.45 -13.71
C TYR A 219 4.31 -1.96 -13.26
N GLY A 220 4.54 -3.28 -13.24
CA GLY A 220 5.81 -3.84 -12.77
C GLY A 220 6.05 -5.24 -13.33
N THR A 221 7.29 -5.54 -13.68
CA THR A 221 7.68 -6.88 -14.14
C THR A 221 7.92 -7.83 -12.98
N MET A 222 8.20 -9.11 -13.28
CA MET A 222 8.63 -10.09 -12.28
C MET A 222 9.91 -9.66 -11.53
N ALA A 223 10.72 -8.74 -12.13
CA ALA A 223 11.92 -8.23 -11.48
C ALA A 223 11.61 -7.64 -10.09
N GLN A 224 10.43 -7.05 -9.87
CA GLN A 224 10.07 -6.50 -8.57
C GLN A 224 10.16 -7.54 -7.45
N ILE A 225 9.52 -8.68 -7.62
CA ILE A 225 9.52 -9.74 -6.59
C ILE A 225 10.76 -10.62 -6.64
N ASP A 226 11.40 -10.78 -7.79
CA ASP A 226 12.65 -11.52 -7.93
C ASP A 226 13.80 -10.78 -7.20
N GLN A 227 13.81 -9.43 -7.25
CA GLN A 227 14.75 -8.61 -6.48
C GLN A 227 14.49 -8.71 -4.95
N ILE A 228 13.25 -8.79 -4.52
CA ILE A 228 12.93 -9.04 -3.11
C ILE A 228 13.56 -10.37 -2.66
N ALA A 229 13.34 -11.45 -3.41
CA ALA A 229 13.88 -12.76 -3.07
C ALA A 229 15.42 -12.83 -3.14
N ALA A 230 16.04 -12.04 -4.02
CA ALA A 230 17.49 -11.95 -4.11
C ALA A 230 18.11 -11.32 -2.84
N HIS A 231 17.44 -10.35 -2.20
CA HIS A 231 17.93 -9.67 -1.00
C HIS A 231 17.40 -10.30 0.30
N ALA A 232 16.22 -10.93 0.25
CA ALA A 232 15.61 -11.68 1.35
C ALA A 232 15.34 -13.14 0.89
N PRO A 233 16.33 -14.05 0.94
CA PRO A 233 16.24 -15.39 0.33
C PRO A 233 15.15 -16.31 0.92
N HIS A 234 14.63 -15.99 2.10
CA HIS A 234 13.53 -16.70 2.74
C HIS A 234 12.15 -16.30 2.18
N THR A 235 12.11 -15.37 1.20
CA THR A 235 10.85 -14.92 0.55
C THR A 235 10.23 -16.06 -0.24
N ARG A 236 8.96 -16.33 0.03
CA ARG A 236 8.12 -17.19 -0.82
C ARG A 236 7.56 -16.36 -1.98
N LEU A 237 7.80 -16.79 -3.20
CA LEU A 237 7.28 -16.14 -4.40
C LEU A 237 6.02 -16.83 -4.90
N LEU A 238 5.00 -16.04 -5.28
CA LEU A 238 3.82 -16.49 -6.00
C LEU A 238 3.67 -15.68 -7.30
N LYS A 239 4.04 -16.30 -8.42
CA LYS A 239 3.90 -15.73 -9.76
C LYS A 239 2.60 -16.24 -10.38
N LEU A 240 1.66 -15.34 -10.66
CA LEU A 240 0.32 -15.70 -11.12
C LEU A 240 0.19 -15.46 -12.63
N PRO A 241 0.01 -16.53 -13.44
CA PRO A 241 -0.30 -16.39 -14.87
C PRO A 241 -1.68 -15.78 -15.05
N ALA A 242 -1.91 -15.09 -16.18
CA ALA A 242 -3.17 -14.42 -16.51
C ALA A 242 -3.70 -13.49 -15.39
N CYS A 243 -2.80 -12.81 -14.71
CA CYS A 243 -3.07 -11.90 -13.61
C CYS A 243 -2.39 -10.55 -13.86
N GLY A 244 -3.10 -9.46 -13.66
CA GLY A 244 -2.60 -8.10 -13.78
C GLY A 244 -2.08 -7.54 -12.46
N HIS A 245 -2.25 -6.21 -12.28
CA HIS A 245 -1.73 -5.46 -11.13
C HIS A 245 -2.50 -5.71 -9.81
N SER A 246 -3.66 -6.35 -9.84
CA SER A 246 -4.49 -6.55 -8.65
C SER A 246 -4.73 -8.05 -8.35
N PRO A 247 -3.71 -8.81 -7.89
CA PRO A 247 -3.83 -10.25 -7.66
C PRO A 247 -5.04 -10.65 -6.81
N HIS A 248 -5.35 -9.87 -5.78
CA HIS A 248 -6.50 -10.10 -4.90
C HIS A 248 -7.87 -9.92 -5.57
N LYS A 249 -7.93 -9.21 -6.71
CA LYS A 249 -9.13 -9.05 -7.52
C LYS A 249 -9.20 -10.08 -8.65
N ASP A 250 -8.06 -10.31 -9.30
CA ASP A 250 -7.98 -11.18 -10.47
C ASP A 250 -8.03 -12.66 -10.09
N GLN A 251 -7.36 -13.05 -9.01
CA GLN A 251 -7.24 -14.44 -8.56
C GLN A 251 -7.36 -14.58 -7.03
N PRO A 252 -8.49 -14.15 -6.42
CA PRO A 252 -8.64 -14.09 -4.97
C PRO A 252 -8.43 -15.44 -4.27
N LEU A 253 -8.87 -16.55 -4.88
CA LEU A 253 -8.70 -17.89 -4.28
C LEU A 253 -7.22 -18.29 -4.18
N ALA A 254 -6.44 -18.07 -5.24
CA ALA A 254 -5.01 -18.39 -5.23
C ALA A 254 -4.27 -17.54 -4.18
N VAL A 255 -4.61 -16.26 -4.10
CA VAL A 255 -4.03 -15.34 -3.11
C VAL A 255 -4.41 -15.75 -1.69
N ASN A 256 -5.68 -15.98 -1.41
CA ASN A 256 -6.15 -16.39 -0.08
C ASN A 256 -5.51 -17.72 0.37
N THR A 257 -5.42 -18.71 -0.53
CA THR A 257 -4.77 -20.00 -0.25
C THR A 257 -3.28 -19.84 0.07
N ALA A 258 -2.61 -18.91 -0.59
CA ALA A 258 -1.19 -18.68 -0.35
C ALA A 258 -0.91 -17.95 0.97
N ILE A 259 -1.86 -17.15 1.45
CA ILE A 259 -1.74 -16.38 2.71
C ILE A 259 -2.14 -17.24 3.92
N GLY A 260 -3.18 -18.09 3.79
CA GLY A 260 -3.68 -18.98 4.87
C GLY A 260 -2.75 -20.09 5.19
#